data_236af495147ec3fe8f26bfe5ce113ab1
#
_entry.id   236af495147ec3fe8f26bfe5ce113ab1
#
_cell.length_a   1.000
_cell.length_b   1.000
_cell.length_c   1.000
_cell.angle_alpha   90.00
_cell.angle_beta   90.00
_cell.angle_gamma   90.00
#
_symmetry.space_group_name_H-M   'P 1'
#
loop_
_entity.id
_entity.type
_entity.pdbx_description
1 polymer ?
#
loop_
_entity_poly.entity_id
_entity_poly.type
_entity_poly.pdbx_seq_one_letter_code
_entity_poly.pdbx_strand_id
1 'polypeptide(L)'
;MFQMFKNKHVLVALVVAPILAILAWFATGMLVDEEGHTMKDGGLYTLNVKSNCRWESGKCSLKNEDIEIDITGKYTSYTLELQMKSSVPLSEIKIAYDKNDKPQPMLYDKKTELWTGVLDLKHKAEFINAVFIINSTVFYAQFPTTFLNPKDRVFEFEKEYEKEKQLKELKRLEESK
;
A
#
# COMPACT_ATOMS: atom_id res chain seq x y z
N MET A 1 41.30 6.08 38.81
CA MET A 1 40.11 5.44 38.24
C MET A 1 39.51 4.32 39.12
N PHE A 2 40.07 3.95 40.25
CA PHE A 2 39.62 2.84 41.12
C PHE A 2 38.79 3.24 42.34
N GLN A 3 38.44 4.52 42.56
CA GLN A 3 37.67 4.96 43.74
C GLN A 3 36.14 4.75 43.58
N MET A 4 35.65 4.52 42.38
CA MET A 4 34.19 4.27 42.13
C MET A 4 33.68 2.96 42.75
N PHE A 5 34.56 1.95 42.89
CA PHE A 5 34.17 0.63 43.44
C PHE A 5 34.03 0.57 44.97
N LYS A 6 34.34 1.64 45.70
CA LYS A 6 34.14 1.71 47.15
C LYS A 6 32.71 2.07 47.56
N ASN A 7 31.90 2.55 46.65
CA ASN A 7 30.51 2.91 46.94
C ASN A 7 29.61 1.69 46.75
N LYS A 8 29.01 1.21 47.86
CA LYS A 8 28.12 0.05 47.87
C LYS A 8 26.98 0.15 46.85
N HIS A 9 26.50 1.36 46.61
CA HIS A 9 25.43 1.61 45.65
C HIS A 9 25.88 1.42 44.19
N VAL A 10 27.13 1.79 43.86
CA VAL A 10 27.71 1.57 42.54
C VAL A 10 27.94 0.09 42.28
N LEU A 11 28.39 -0.66 43.30
CA LEU A 11 28.59 -2.10 43.17
C LEU A 11 27.24 -2.82 42.91
N VAL A 12 26.19 -2.45 43.65
CA VAL A 12 24.85 -3.01 43.45
C VAL A 12 24.33 -2.64 42.07
N ALA A 13 24.44 -1.41 41.63
CA ALA A 13 24.01 -0.98 40.31
C ALA A 13 24.70 -1.76 39.18
N LEU A 14 26.00 -2.01 39.31
CA LEU A 14 26.84 -2.74 38.36
C LEU A 14 26.41 -4.22 38.19
N VAL A 15 25.85 -4.82 39.25
CA VAL A 15 25.33 -6.19 39.20
C VAL A 15 23.89 -6.21 38.74
N VAL A 16 23.07 -5.27 39.20
CA VAL A 16 21.60 -5.25 38.88
C VAL A 16 21.35 -4.80 37.47
N ALA A 17 22.09 -3.85 36.91
CA ALA A 17 21.87 -3.32 35.59
C ALA A 17 21.94 -4.41 34.46
N PRO A 18 22.98 -5.28 34.43
CA PRO A 18 23.01 -6.33 33.41
C PRO A 18 21.89 -7.36 33.59
N ILE A 19 21.48 -7.67 34.81
CA ILE A 19 20.38 -8.57 35.07
C ILE A 19 19.06 -7.99 34.54
N LEU A 20 18.79 -6.72 34.80
CA LEU A 20 17.62 -6.03 34.27
C LEU A 20 17.65 -5.91 32.75
N ALA A 21 18.82 -5.68 32.14
CA ALA A 21 18.97 -5.64 30.69
C ALA A 21 18.63 -7.00 30.04
N ILE A 22 19.10 -8.10 30.64
CA ILE A 22 18.77 -9.46 30.17
C ILE A 22 17.29 -9.75 30.34
N LEU A 23 16.69 -9.42 31.49
CA LEU A 23 15.26 -9.60 31.71
C LEU A 23 14.41 -8.77 30.76
N ALA A 24 14.79 -7.52 30.50
CA ALA A 24 14.13 -6.66 29.52
C ALA A 24 14.21 -7.25 28.09
N TRP A 25 15.37 -7.78 27.72
CA TRP A 25 15.55 -8.44 26.43
C TRP A 25 14.63 -9.66 26.27
N PHE A 26 14.56 -10.53 27.27
CA PHE A 26 13.64 -11.67 27.23
C PHE A 26 12.17 -11.25 27.28
N ALA A 27 11.81 -10.24 28.06
CA ALA A 27 10.45 -9.72 28.15
C ALA A 27 10.00 -9.09 26.81
N THR A 28 10.86 -8.31 26.18
CA THR A 28 10.56 -7.75 24.83
C THR A 28 10.51 -8.84 23.79
N GLY A 29 11.37 -9.84 23.81
CA GLY A 29 11.31 -10.98 22.91
C GLY A 29 9.99 -11.77 23.03
N MET A 30 9.48 -11.97 24.23
CA MET A 30 8.18 -12.65 24.46
C MET A 30 6.97 -11.80 24.05
N LEU A 31 7.07 -10.46 24.12
CA LEU A 31 6.00 -9.55 23.74
C LEU A 31 5.99 -9.23 22.24
N VAL A 32 7.15 -9.34 21.60
CA VAL A 32 7.36 -9.06 20.17
C VAL A 32 7.67 -10.36 19.43
N ASP A 33 7.36 -11.51 20.02
CA ASP A 33 7.34 -12.77 19.27
C ASP A 33 6.21 -12.67 18.24
N GLU A 34 6.47 -11.86 17.22
CA GLU A 34 5.90 -12.05 15.91
C GLU A 34 6.41 -13.44 15.50
N GLU A 35 5.64 -14.47 15.85
CA GLU A 35 5.75 -15.76 15.17
C GLU A 35 5.80 -15.39 13.70
N GLY A 36 6.98 -15.53 13.09
CA GLY A 36 7.10 -15.43 11.64
C GLY A 36 6.05 -16.38 11.10
N HIS A 37 4.90 -15.82 10.71
CA HIS A 37 3.80 -16.61 10.20
C HIS A 37 4.31 -17.26 8.93
N THR A 38 4.85 -18.48 9.07
CA THR A 38 5.17 -19.32 7.93
C THR A 38 3.90 -19.37 7.09
N MET A 39 3.96 -18.74 5.91
CA MET A 39 2.84 -18.64 4.99
C MET A 39 2.32 -20.04 4.71
N LYS A 40 1.09 -20.31 5.13
CA LYS A 40 0.44 -21.59 4.85
C LYS A 40 -0.14 -21.54 3.45
N ASP A 41 0.13 -22.57 2.66
CA ASP A 41 -0.50 -22.71 1.34
C ASP A 41 -2.03 -22.62 1.47
N GLY A 42 -2.65 -21.80 0.62
CA GLY A 42 -4.08 -21.54 0.66
C GLY A 42 -4.54 -20.52 1.69
N GLY A 43 -3.62 -19.85 2.38
CA GLY A 43 -3.93 -18.76 3.32
C GLY A 43 -4.38 -17.47 2.62
N LEU A 44 -5.00 -16.58 3.40
CA LEU A 44 -5.35 -15.21 2.99
C LEU A 44 -4.50 -14.22 3.80
N TYR A 45 -3.72 -13.41 3.12
CA TYR A 45 -2.78 -12.46 3.74
C TYR A 45 -2.97 -11.05 3.19
N THR A 46 -2.49 -10.05 3.93
CA THR A 46 -2.53 -8.65 3.52
C THR A 46 -1.12 -8.18 3.14
N LEU A 47 -1.00 -7.44 2.03
CA LEU A 47 0.20 -6.70 1.70
C LEU A 47 0.13 -5.30 2.33
N ASN A 48 1.14 -4.93 3.08
CA ASN A 48 1.24 -3.64 3.72
C ASN A 48 1.70 -2.56 2.73
N VAL A 49 1.01 -1.44 2.75
CA VAL A 49 1.30 -0.29 1.89
C VAL A 49 2.46 0.50 2.48
N LYS A 50 3.56 0.65 1.73
CA LYS A 50 4.71 1.46 2.15
C LYS A 50 4.38 2.97 2.12
N SER A 51 5.19 3.75 2.84
CA SER A 51 5.01 5.20 2.96
C SER A 51 5.07 5.95 1.61
N ASN A 52 5.84 5.45 0.63
CA ASN A 52 5.94 6.04 -0.71
C ASN A 52 4.60 6.10 -1.46
N CYS A 53 3.63 5.24 -1.12
CA CYS A 53 2.29 5.27 -1.70
C CYS A 53 1.45 6.49 -1.28
N ARG A 54 1.82 7.15 -0.18
CA ARG A 54 1.09 8.29 0.39
C ARG A 54 1.52 9.63 -0.19
N TRP A 55 2.61 9.65 -0.95
CA TRP A 55 3.22 10.85 -1.51
C TRP A 55 3.23 10.74 -3.03
N GLU A 56 3.23 11.86 -3.72
CA GLU A 56 3.33 11.97 -5.17
C GLU A 56 4.71 11.54 -5.69
N SER A 57 5.08 10.29 -5.40
CA SER A 57 6.38 9.71 -5.71
C SER A 57 6.47 9.08 -7.09
N GLY A 58 5.33 8.92 -7.77
CA GLY A 58 5.21 8.16 -9.03
C GLY A 58 5.30 6.64 -8.84
N LYS A 59 5.59 6.17 -7.63
CA LYS A 59 5.72 4.75 -7.30
C LYS A 59 5.06 4.42 -5.96
N CYS A 60 4.39 3.29 -5.89
CA CYS A 60 3.84 2.72 -4.68
C CYS A 60 4.38 1.31 -4.51
N SER A 61 4.85 0.96 -3.32
CA SER A 61 5.35 -0.38 -3.02
C SER A 61 4.48 -1.03 -1.95
N LEU A 62 4.11 -2.26 -2.19
CA LEU A 62 3.42 -3.13 -1.24
C LEU A 62 4.42 -4.15 -0.72
N LYS A 63 4.36 -4.48 0.56
CA LYS A 63 5.28 -5.44 1.17
C LYS A 63 4.59 -6.34 2.19
N ASN A 64 4.96 -7.62 2.16
CA ASN A 64 4.72 -8.57 3.24
C ASN A 64 5.92 -9.50 3.28
N GLU A 65 6.68 -9.48 4.39
CA GLU A 65 7.94 -10.23 4.57
C GLU A 65 8.87 -10.08 3.35
N ASP A 66 9.08 -11.16 2.60
CA ASP A 66 9.97 -11.20 1.43
C ASP A 66 9.27 -10.85 0.11
N ILE A 67 7.95 -10.66 0.14
CA ILE A 67 7.18 -10.30 -1.03
C ILE A 67 7.13 -8.78 -1.15
N GLU A 68 7.63 -8.27 -2.26
CA GLU A 68 7.54 -6.86 -2.61
C GLU A 68 6.93 -6.68 -4.00
N ILE A 69 5.95 -5.78 -4.10
CA ILE A 69 5.28 -5.45 -5.35
C ILE A 69 5.38 -3.95 -5.56
N ASP A 70 6.09 -3.57 -6.61
CA ASP A 70 6.21 -2.18 -7.03
C ASP A 70 5.14 -1.85 -8.05
N ILE A 71 4.46 -0.73 -7.84
CA ILE A 71 3.34 -0.25 -8.63
C ILE A 71 3.70 1.11 -9.21
N THR A 72 3.50 1.25 -10.49
CA THR A 72 3.50 2.53 -11.20
C THR A 72 2.20 2.66 -11.96
N GLY A 73 1.81 3.88 -12.30
CA GLY A 73 0.58 4.08 -13.05
C GLY A 73 0.47 5.45 -13.66
N LYS A 74 -0.45 5.55 -14.60
CA LYS A 74 -0.72 6.78 -15.33
C LYS A 74 -2.22 6.92 -15.53
N TYR A 75 -2.73 8.14 -15.31
CA TYR A 75 -4.08 8.50 -15.73
C TYR A 75 -4.11 8.88 -17.20
N THR A 76 -5.09 8.35 -17.90
CA THR A 76 -5.54 8.84 -19.20
C THR A 76 -6.98 9.34 -19.00
N SER A 77 -7.56 10.12 -19.91
CA SER A 77 -8.82 10.87 -19.71
C SER A 77 -9.93 10.15 -18.91
N TYR A 78 -10.10 8.85 -19.11
CA TYR A 78 -11.15 8.05 -18.43
C TYR A 78 -10.63 6.71 -17.90
N THR A 79 -9.32 6.49 -17.95
CA THR A 79 -8.73 5.22 -17.54
C THR A 79 -7.54 5.44 -16.62
N LEU A 80 -7.29 4.47 -15.78
CA LEU A 80 -6.08 4.34 -14.99
C LEU A 80 -5.31 3.11 -15.48
N GLU A 81 -4.18 3.35 -16.10
CA GLU A 81 -3.24 2.31 -16.49
C GLU A 81 -2.30 2.04 -15.31
N LEU A 82 -2.23 0.78 -14.88
CA LEU A 82 -1.34 0.33 -13.81
C LEU A 82 -0.32 -0.66 -14.36
N GLN A 83 0.90 -0.54 -13.89
CA GLN A 83 1.98 -1.49 -14.13
C GLN A 83 2.51 -1.95 -12.78
N MET A 84 2.67 -3.26 -12.63
CA MET A 84 3.15 -3.86 -11.39
C MET A 84 4.31 -4.80 -11.67
N LYS A 85 5.35 -4.71 -10.83
CA LYS A 85 6.49 -5.61 -10.80
C LYS A 85 6.56 -6.29 -9.46
N SER A 86 6.67 -7.61 -9.46
CA SER A 86 6.77 -8.42 -8.23
C SER A 86 8.18 -8.97 -8.05
N SER A 87 8.62 -9.09 -6.80
CA SER A 87 9.87 -9.77 -6.43
C SER A 87 9.78 -11.30 -6.54
N VAL A 88 8.55 -11.84 -6.56
CA VAL A 88 8.27 -13.28 -6.65
C VAL A 88 7.34 -13.57 -7.83
N PRO A 89 7.36 -14.79 -8.39
CA PRO A 89 6.43 -15.17 -9.45
C PRO A 89 4.99 -15.14 -8.96
N LEU A 90 4.12 -14.44 -9.70
CA LEU A 90 2.68 -14.38 -9.44
C LEU A 90 1.92 -15.24 -10.46
N SER A 91 0.89 -15.92 -9.99
CA SER A 91 0.00 -16.70 -10.86
C SER A 91 -1.08 -15.84 -11.49
N GLU A 92 -1.62 -14.88 -10.73
CA GLU A 92 -2.69 -13.99 -11.18
C GLU A 92 -2.68 -12.69 -10.38
N ILE A 93 -3.06 -11.58 -11.03
CA ILE A 93 -3.39 -10.32 -10.37
C ILE A 93 -4.77 -9.86 -10.85
N LYS A 94 -5.62 -9.47 -9.91
CA LYS A 94 -6.90 -8.80 -10.19
C LYS A 94 -6.93 -7.45 -9.49
N ILE A 95 -7.46 -6.45 -10.17
CA ILE A 95 -7.59 -5.09 -9.67
C ILE A 95 -9.04 -4.61 -9.79
N ALA A 96 -9.45 -3.79 -8.81
CA ALA A 96 -10.75 -3.10 -8.83
C ALA A 96 -10.59 -1.73 -8.16
N TYR A 97 -11.31 -0.71 -8.64
CA TYR A 97 -11.21 0.60 -8.04
C TYR A 97 -12.25 0.85 -6.93
N ASP A 98 -13.34 0.12 -6.92
CA ASP A 98 -14.35 0.12 -5.85
C ASP A 98 -14.57 -1.31 -5.33
N LYS A 99 -15.06 -1.42 -4.09
CA LYS A 99 -15.41 -2.71 -3.48
C LYS A 99 -16.54 -3.42 -4.20
N ASN A 100 -17.41 -2.65 -4.86
CA ASN A 100 -18.57 -3.16 -5.60
C ASN A 100 -18.27 -3.42 -7.09
N ASP A 101 -17.09 -3.01 -7.56
CA ASP A 101 -16.73 -3.24 -8.95
C ASP A 101 -16.25 -4.67 -9.19
N LYS A 102 -16.56 -5.15 -10.38
CA LYS A 102 -16.08 -6.46 -10.82
C LYS A 102 -14.56 -6.40 -11.01
N PRO A 103 -13.77 -7.21 -10.28
CA PRO A 103 -12.33 -7.24 -10.42
C PRO A 103 -11.91 -7.57 -11.86
N GLN A 104 -10.97 -6.80 -12.39
CA GLN A 104 -10.42 -7.00 -13.72
C GLN A 104 -9.05 -7.68 -13.62
N PRO A 105 -8.76 -8.70 -14.44
CA PRO A 105 -7.47 -9.36 -14.45
C PRO A 105 -6.42 -8.45 -15.09
N MET A 106 -5.19 -8.50 -14.56
CA MET A 106 -4.03 -7.90 -15.20
C MET A 106 -3.36 -8.90 -16.15
N LEU A 107 -2.72 -8.38 -17.18
CA LEU A 107 -2.01 -9.17 -18.19
C LEU A 107 -0.51 -9.16 -17.88
N TYR A 108 0.12 -10.32 -17.93
CA TYR A 108 1.56 -10.47 -17.75
C TYR A 108 2.30 -10.41 -19.09
N ASP A 109 3.22 -9.48 -19.21
CA ASP A 109 4.13 -9.41 -20.36
C ASP A 109 5.49 -10.07 -20.01
N LYS A 110 5.77 -11.19 -20.64
CA LYS A 110 7.02 -11.96 -20.43
C LYS A 110 8.30 -11.23 -20.85
N LYS A 111 8.19 -10.23 -21.76
CA LYS A 111 9.36 -9.48 -22.24
C LYS A 111 9.81 -8.42 -21.27
N THR A 112 8.87 -7.75 -20.65
CA THR A 112 9.12 -6.65 -19.70
C THR A 112 9.07 -7.12 -18.25
N GLU A 113 8.59 -8.35 -18.00
CA GLU A 113 8.32 -8.90 -16.66
C GLU A 113 7.36 -8.03 -15.83
N LEU A 114 6.45 -7.35 -16.51
CA LEU A 114 5.46 -6.45 -15.91
C LEU A 114 4.05 -7.01 -16.05
N TRP A 115 3.27 -6.81 -15.02
CA TRP A 115 1.84 -6.95 -15.05
C TRP A 115 1.22 -5.61 -15.44
N THR A 116 0.34 -5.60 -16.42
CA THR A 116 -0.35 -4.41 -16.89
C THR A 116 -1.85 -4.56 -16.78
N GLY A 117 -2.52 -3.54 -16.30
CA GLY A 117 -3.97 -3.51 -16.16
C GLY A 117 -4.52 -2.11 -16.40
N VAL A 118 -5.74 -2.05 -16.90
CA VAL A 118 -6.45 -0.79 -17.17
C VAL A 118 -7.77 -0.83 -16.42
N LEU A 119 -8.06 0.22 -15.68
CA LEU A 119 -9.33 0.42 -14.99
C LEU A 119 -10.08 1.57 -15.64
N ASP A 120 -11.33 1.33 -16.05
CA ASP A 120 -12.24 2.36 -16.51
C ASP A 120 -12.78 3.12 -15.29
N LEU A 121 -12.53 4.41 -15.24
CA LEU A 121 -12.91 5.26 -14.12
C LEU A 121 -14.17 6.07 -14.47
N LYS A 122 -15.21 5.89 -13.70
CA LYS A 122 -16.40 6.74 -13.76
C LYS A 122 -16.23 8.04 -12.95
N HIS A 123 -15.35 8.00 -11.97
CA HIS A 123 -14.98 9.10 -11.09
C HIS A 123 -13.56 8.86 -10.56
N LYS A 124 -12.98 9.86 -9.89
CA LYS A 124 -11.65 9.73 -9.31
C LYS A 124 -11.62 8.60 -8.28
N ALA A 125 -10.80 7.61 -8.52
CA ALA A 125 -10.53 6.58 -7.55
C ALA A 125 -9.58 7.12 -6.47
N GLU A 126 -9.97 7.05 -5.21
CA GLU A 126 -9.08 7.37 -4.09
C GLU A 126 -8.21 6.17 -3.70
N PHE A 127 -8.76 4.98 -3.85
CA PHE A 127 -8.10 3.72 -3.51
C PHE A 127 -8.30 2.71 -4.62
N ILE A 128 -7.33 1.85 -4.77
CA ILE A 128 -7.37 0.66 -5.62
C ILE A 128 -7.30 -0.57 -4.74
N ASN A 129 -8.16 -1.54 -5.02
CA ASN A 129 -8.14 -2.86 -4.40
C ASN A 129 -7.44 -3.82 -5.36
N ALA A 130 -6.51 -4.60 -4.85
CA ALA A 130 -5.79 -5.61 -5.63
C ALA A 130 -5.75 -6.94 -4.91
N VAL A 131 -5.85 -8.01 -5.67
CA VAL A 131 -5.70 -9.39 -5.22
C VAL A 131 -4.57 -10.03 -6.02
N PHE A 132 -3.64 -10.67 -5.32
CA PHE A 132 -2.48 -11.33 -5.88
C PHE A 132 -2.51 -12.81 -5.50
N ILE A 133 -2.23 -13.69 -6.43
CA ILE A 133 -2.17 -15.13 -6.19
C ILE A 133 -0.74 -15.61 -6.38
N ILE A 134 -0.15 -16.17 -5.32
CA ILE A 134 1.20 -16.71 -5.26
C ILE A 134 1.11 -18.15 -4.76
N ASN A 135 1.44 -19.12 -5.57
CA ASN A 135 1.47 -20.55 -5.17
C ASN A 135 0.21 -20.98 -4.38
N SER A 136 -0.98 -20.66 -4.88
CA SER A 136 -2.29 -20.93 -4.25
C SER A 136 -2.60 -20.11 -2.99
N THR A 137 -1.72 -19.24 -2.54
CA THR A 137 -1.94 -18.31 -1.44
C THR A 137 -2.46 -16.98 -1.99
N VAL A 138 -3.47 -16.42 -1.33
CA VAL A 138 -4.11 -15.18 -1.76
C VAL A 138 -3.62 -14.02 -0.90
N PHE A 139 -3.12 -13.00 -1.56
CA PHE A 139 -2.75 -11.73 -0.94
C PHE A 139 -3.69 -10.65 -1.43
N TYR A 140 -4.10 -9.77 -0.52
CA TYR A 140 -4.86 -8.62 -0.92
C TYR A 140 -4.21 -7.33 -0.41
N ALA A 141 -4.43 -6.24 -1.14
CA ALA A 141 -4.03 -4.91 -0.72
C ALA A 141 -5.06 -3.88 -1.14
N GLN A 142 -5.20 -2.82 -0.33
CA GLN A 142 -5.87 -1.59 -0.70
C GLN A 142 -4.83 -0.48 -0.61
N PHE A 143 -4.57 0.21 -1.72
CA PHE A 143 -3.56 1.27 -1.76
C PHE A 143 -4.12 2.56 -2.36
N PRO A 144 -3.68 3.73 -1.89
CA PRO A 144 -4.16 5.01 -2.36
C PRO A 144 -3.61 5.33 -3.75
N THR A 145 -4.30 6.17 -4.51
CA THR A 145 -3.84 6.66 -5.81
C THR A 145 -3.01 7.95 -5.72
N THR A 146 -2.74 8.43 -4.50
CA THR A 146 -1.99 9.66 -4.24
C THR A 146 -0.55 9.64 -4.76
N PHE A 147 0.04 8.44 -4.93
CA PHE A 147 1.40 8.29 -5.46
C PHE A 147 1.52 8.69 -6.94
N LEU A 148 0.42 8.73 -7.68
CA LEU A 148 0.41 9.06 -9.08
C LEU A 148 0.72 10.55 -9.29
N ASN A 149 1.48 10.85 -10.33
CA ASN A 149 1.89 12.22 -10.62
C ASN A 149 0.67 13.11 -10.90
N PRO A 150 0.51 14.25 -10.19
CA PRO A 150 -0.62 15.15 -10.39
C PRO A 150 -0.67 15.76 -11.80
N LYS A 151 0.47 15.88 -12.49
CA LYS A 151 0.52 16.36 -13.88
C LYS A 151 -0.15 15.42 -14.88
N ASP A 152 -0.16 14.12 -14.56
CA ASP A 152 -0.86 13.11 -15.36
C ASP A 152 -2.35 13.02 -14.99
N ARG A 153 -2.76 13.76 -13.96
CA ARG A 153 -4.16 13.90 -13.51
C ARG A 153 -4.89 15.00 -14.26
N VAL A 154 -4.68 15.17 -15.57
CA VAL A 154 -5.47 16.12 -16.35
C VAL A 154 -6.89 15.58 -16.46
N PHE A 155 -7.65 15.88 -15.43
CA PHE A 155 -9.06 15.56 -15.36
C PHE A 155 -9.86 16.45 -16.30
N GLU A 156 -10.10 16.01 -17.50
CA GLU A 156 -11.24 16.50 -18.27
C GLU A 156 -12.54 16.29 -17.51
N PHE A 157 -12.61 15.26 -16.70
CA PHE A 157 -13.66 14.94 -15.73
C PHE A 157 -14.02 16.09 -14.78
N GLU A 158 -13.03 16.69 -14.12
CA GLU A 158 -13.30 17.81 -13.20
C GLU A 158 -13.86 19.01 -13.95
N LYS A 159 -13.35 19.25 -15.16
CA LYS A 159 -13.86 20.34 -16.00
C LYS A 159 -15.29 20.08 -16.50
N GLU A 160 -15.62 18.85 -16.82
CA GLU A 160 -16.96 18.46 -17.28
C GLU A 160 -17.96 18.46 -16.13
N TYR A 161 -17.58 17.94 -14.98
CA TYR A 161 -18.38 17.99 -13.76
C TYR A 161 -18.62 19.41 -13.27
N GLU A 162 -17.61 20.26 -13.27
CA GLU A 162 -17.79 21.69 -12.92
C GLU A 162 -18.66 22.43 -13.93
N LYS A 163 -18.53 22.15 -15.22
CA LYS A 163 -19.42 22.70 -16.25
C LYS A 163 -20.87 22.24 -16.04
N GLU A 164 -21.09 20.98 -15.75
CA GLU A 164 -22.44 20.45 -15.48
C GLU A 164 -23.05 21.05 -14.22
N LYS A 165 -22.24 21.26 -13.18
CA LYS A 165 -22.65 21.92 -11.94
C LYS A 165 -23.02 23.39 -12.19
N GLN A 166 -22.19 24.12 -12.92
CA GLN A 166 -22.46 25.51 -13.31
C GLN A 166 -23.72 25.62 -14.17
N LEU A 167 -23.93 24.69 -15.10
CA LEU A 167 -25.11 24.68 -15.95
C LEU A 167 -26.40 24.39 -15.16
N LYS A 168 -26.33 23.50 -14.15
CA LYS A 168 -27.45 23.24 -13.24
C LYS A 168 -27.77 24.44 -12.35
N GLU A 169 -26.77 25.16 -11.93
CA GLU A 169 -26.93 26.37 -11.09
C GLU A 169 -27.52 27.54 -11.89
N LEU A 170 -27.09 27.73 -13.15
CA LEU A 170 -27.68 28.70 -14.08
C LEU A 170 -29.15 28.43 -14.35
N LYS A 171 -29.52 27.17 -14.62
CA LYS A 171 -30.93 26.78 -14.84
C LYS A 171 -31.79 27.03 -13.62
N ARG A 172 -31.29 26.79 -12.39
CA ARG A 172 -31.98 27.11 -11.16
C ARG A 172 -32.26 28.63 -10.98
N LEU A 173 -31.30 29.45 -11.38
CA LEU A 173 -31.44 30.90 -11.32
C LEU A 173 -32.43 31.46 -12.36
N GLU A 174 -32.54 30.80 -13.52
CA GLU A 174 -33.54 31.15 -14.54
C GLU A 174 -34.96 30.76 -14.13
N GLU A 175 -35.13 29.59 -13.47
CA GLU A 175 -36.43 29.13 -12.97
C GLU A 175 -36.94 29.90 -11.74
N SER A 176 -36.11 30.70 -11.08
CA SER A 176 -36.44 31.48 -9.91
C SER A 176 -36.82 32.93 -10.22
N LYS A 177 -36.86 33.35 -11.50
CA LYS A 177 -37.31 34.67 -11.99
C LYS A 177 -38.71 34.60 -12.59
#